data_d156ffda637aafab5c5ff1e82eda8e73
#
_entry.id   d156ffda637aafab5c5ff1e82eda8e73
#
_cell.length_a   1.000
_cell.length_b   1.000
_cell.length_c   1.000
_cell.angle_alpha   90.00
_cell.angle_beta   90.00
_cell.angle_gamma   90.00
#
_symmetry.space_group_name_H-M   'P 1'
#
loop_
_entity.id
_entity.type
_entity.pdbx_description
1 polymer ?
#
loop_
_entity_poly.entity_id
_entity_poly.type
_entity_poly.pdbx_seq_one_letter_code
_entity_poly.pdbx_strand_id
1 'polypeptide(L)'
;LDELKGHKMRVMGAPIQAQIFAALTAAPSAIAYNEVYNAIQTGVIAGFENEAASIQNLKFYEVAPHLTLTKHTITVRPIVMSGKTFRKLPEALQTAVLAAGKEAGAFGRELESSEDAVKLQEMVDAGQLTVQEFANREKLLEMVIPVQNDYASTIEATDLLAAIRVK
;
A
#
# COMPACT_ATOMS: atom_id res chain seq x y z
N LEU A 1 -10.46 11.93 10.41
CA LEU A 1 -9.56 12.66 9.49
C LEU A 1 -8.94 13.88 10.15
N ASP A 2 -9.66 14.55 11.02
CA ASP A 2 -9.16 15.77 11.67
C ASP A 2 -7.92 15.50 12.56
N GLU A 3 -7.79 14.30 13.07
CA GLU A 3 -6.63 13.83 13.84
C GLU A 3 -5.38 13.60 12.98
N LEU A 4 -5.50 13.51 11.65
CA LEU A 4 -4.35 13.43 10.75
C LEU A 4 -3.66 14.79 10.53
N LYS A 5 -4.33 15.89 10.88
CA LYS A 5 -3.87 17.24 10.56
C LYS A 5 -2.49 17.53 11.15
N GLY A 6 -1.53 17.76 10.25
CA GLY A 6 -0.16 18.10 10.61
C GLY A 6 0.71 16.96 11.11
N HIS A 7 0.13 15.74 11.29
CA HIS A 7 0.93 14.58 11.66
C HIS A 7 1.82 14.12 10.51
N LYS A 8 3.08 13.84 10.81
CA LYS A 8 4.04 13.32 9.85
C LYS A 8 3.73 11.87 9.55
N MET A 9 3.18 11.62 8.37
CA MET A 9 2.86 10.28 7.87
C MET A 9 3.91 9.84 6.85
N ARG A 10 4.50 8.66 7.08
CA ARG A 10 5.41 8.08 6.07
C ARG A 10 4.64 7.69 4.83
N VAL A 11 5.20 8.04 3.69
CA VAL A 11 4.76 7.60 2.38
C VAL A 11 5.91 6.97 1.61
N MET A 12 5.59 6.16 0.59
CA MET A 12 6.60 5.71 -0.38
C MET A 12 7.11 6.89 -1.22
N GLY A 13 8.22 6.71 -1.93
CA GLY A 13 8.78 7.72 -2.83
C GLY A 13 7.94 8.03 -4.09
N ALA A 14 6.63 7.73 -4.07
CA ALA A 14 5.71 7.98 -5.16
C ALA A 14 5.00 9.34 -4.94
N PRO A 15 5.15 10.32 -5.85
CA PRO A 15 4.56 11.65 -5.69
C PRO A 15 3.07 11.65 -5.41
N ILE A 16 2.32 10.75 -6.04
CA ILE A 16 0.86 10.63 -5.85
C ILE A 16 0.49 10.31 -4.40
N GLN A 17 1.26 9.47 -3.70
CA GLN A 17 0.99 9.19 -2.30
C GLN A 17 1.19 10.41 -1.41
N ALA A 18 2.26 11.17 -1.63
CA ALA A 18 2.48 12.41 -0.90
C ALA A 18 1.33 13.41 -1.14
N GLN A 19 0.87 13.54 -2.37
CA GLN A 19 -0.27 14.41 -2.71
C GLN A 19 -1.57 13.96 -2.04
N ILE A 20 -1.84 12.65 -1.99
CA ILE A 20 -3.02 12.09 -1.30
C ILE A 20 -2.97 12.41 0.19
N PHE A 21 -1.88 12.12 0.87
CA PHE A 21 -1.77 12.39 2.31
C PHE A 21 -1.76 13.89 2.63
N ALA A 22 -1.20 14.73 1.75
CA ALA A 22 -1.31 16.19 1.88
C ALA A 22 -2.76 16.68 1.73
N ALA A 23 -3.53 16.13 0.78
CA ALA A 23 -4.97 16.43 0.64
C ALA A 23 -5.77 16.02 1.88
N LEU A 24 -5.34 14.95 2.57
CA LEU A 24 -5.90 14.52 3.86
C LEU A 24 -5.39 15.34 5.04
N THR A 25 -4.70 16.46 4.79
CA THR A 25 -4.15 17.39 5.80
C THR A 25 -3.00 16.84 6.65
N ALA A 26 -2.49 15.66 6.36
CA ALA A 26 -1.27 15.14 6.97
C ALA A 26 -0.02 15.85 6.42
N ALA A 27 1.11 15.68 7.09
CA ALA A 27 2.42 16.09 6.61
C ALA A 27 3.18 14.85 6.05
N PRO A 28 3.08 14.56 4.74
CA PRO A 28 3.70 13.39 4.15
C PRO A 28 5.23 13.48 4.21
N SER A 29 5.88 12.38 4.53
CA SER A 29 7.33 12.25 4.60
C SER A 29 7.78 11.00 3.86
N ALA A 30 8.54 11.18 2.76
CA ALA A 30 9.07 10.06 1.98
C ALA A 30 10.28 9.46 2.72
N ILE A 31 10.11 8.25 3.25
CA ILE A 31 11.15 7.54 4.00
C ILE A 31 11.30 6.12 3.42
N ALA A 32 12.53 5.66 3.28
CA ALA A 32 12.84 4.31 2.83
C ALA A 32 12.21 3.27 3.76
N TYR A 33 11.74 2.15 3.18
CA TYR A 33 10.93 1.18 3.93
C TYR A 33 11.67 0.58 5.14
N ASN A 34 12.94 0.30 4.99
CA ASN A 34 13.80 -0.23 6.04
C ASN A 34 14.09 0.76 7.19
N GLU A 35 13.74 2.03 7.03
CA GLU A 35 13.95 3.08 8.05
C GLU A 35 12.68 3.38 8.86
N VAL A 36 11.52 2.86 8.41
CA VAL A 36 10.20 3.20 8.98
C VAL A 36 10.11 2.85 10.46
N TYR A 37 10.54 1.65 10.86
CA TYR A 37 10.51 1.21 12.26
C TYR A 37 11.26 2.21 13.18
N ASN A 38 12.50 2.53 12.83
CA ASN A 38 13.29 3.46 13.60
C ASN A 38 12.74 4.89 13.57
N ALA A 39 12.18 5.32 12.44
CA ALA A 39 11.58 6.65 12.30
C ALA A 39 10.34 6.83 13.21
N ILE A 40 9.53 5.77 13.40
CA ILE A 40 8.42 5.78 14.36
C ILE A 40 8.97 5.75 15.78
N GLN A 41 9.87 4.82 16.08
CA GLN A 41 10.44 4.65 17.42
C GLN A 41 11.10 5.93 17.95
N THR A 42 11.76 6.70 17.07
CA THR A 42 12.42 7.96 17.43
C THR A 42 11.52 9.19 17.31
N GLY A 43 10.25 9.03 16.90
CA GLY A 43 9.29 10.12 16.77
C GLY A 43 9.53 11.03 15.54
N VAL A 44 10.34 10.61 14.57
CA VAL A 44 10.56 11.34 13.32
C VAL A 44 9.26 11.39 12.50
N ILE A 45 8.47 10.32 12.54
CA ILE A 45 7.13 10.23 11.97
C ILE A 45 6.12 9.76 13.03
N ALA A 46 4.87 10.14 12.87
CA ALA A 46 3.78 9.76 13.77
C ALA A 46 3.08 8.46 13.35
N GLY A 47 3.22 8.06 12.09
CA GLY A 47 2.58 6.87 11.55
C GLY A 47 2.95 6.57 10.10
N PHE A 48 2.41 5.47 9.61
CA PHE A 48 2.61 4.97 8.24
C PHE A 48 1.38 4.18 7.80
N GLU A 49 1.34 3.76 6.55
CA GLU A 49 0.33 2.86 6.01
C GLU A 49 0.97 1.55 5.56
N ASN A 50 0.27 0.44 5.80
CA ASN A 50 0.70 -0.88 5.32
C ASN A 50 -0.42 -1.94 5.48
N GLU A 51 -0.25 -3.08 4.83
CA GLU A 51 -1.05 -4.29 5.05
C GLU A 51 -0.66 -5.02 6.34
N ALA A 52 -1.60 -5.80 6.91
CA ALA A 52 -1.41 -6.50 8.19
C ALA A 52 -0.26 -7.52 8.14
N ALA A 53 -0.07 -8.21 7.02
CA ALA A 53 1.03 -9.16 6.83
C ALA A 53 2.41 -8.50 7.03
N SER A 54 2.61 -7.32 6.48
CA SER A 54 3.86 -6.56 6.64
C SER A 54 4.02 -6.01 8.06
N ILE A 55 2.94 -5.57 8.69
CA ILE A 55 2.93 -5.10 10.09
C ILE A 55 3.41 -6.23 11.01
N GLN A 56 2.90 -7.46 10.81
CA GLN A 56 3.29 -8.62 11.60
C GLN A 56 4.76 -9.02 11.33
N ASN A 57 5.13 -9.21 10.06
CA ASN A 57 6.44 -9.71 9.68
C ASN A 57 7.59 -8.81 10.11
N LEU A 58 7.39 -7.50 10.11
CA LEU A 58 8.38 -6.50 10.49
C LEU A 58 8.17 -5.94 11.90
N LYS A 59 7.22 -6.53 12.63
CA LYS A 59 6.92 -6.18 14.03
C LYS A 59 6.61 -4.70 14.25
N PHE A 60 6.00 -4.06 13.27
CA PHE A 60 5.65 -2.64 13.41
C PHE A 60 4.69 -2.36 14.56
N TYR A 61 3.92 -3.37 15.01
CA TYR A 61 3.07 -3.27 16.19
C TYR A 61 3.83 -2.89 17.48
N GLU A 62 5.14 -3.17 17.56
CA GLU A 62 5.95 -2.80 18.71
C GLU A 62 6.13 -1.28 18.85
N VAL A 63 6.10 -0.54 17.74
CA VAL A 63 6.31 0.93 17.70
C VAL A 63 5.05 1.69 17.27
N ALA A 64 4.06 1.02 16.67
CA ALA A 64 2.79 1.59 16.22
C ALA A 64 1.63 0.60 16.49
N PRO A 65 1.17 0.46 17.75
CA PRO A 65 0.19 -0.56 18.14
C PRO A 65 -1.27 -0.20 17.80
N HIS A 66 -1.52 0.93 17.16
CA HIS A 66 -2.88 1.37 16.80
C HIS A 66 -3.05 1.38 15.29
N LEU A 67 -4.01 0.58 14.79
CA LEU A 67 -4.33 0.45 13.38
C LEU A 67 -5.73 0.94 13.07
N THR A 68 -5.86 1.78 12.04
CA THR A 68 -7.14 2.18 11.48
C THR A 68 -7.32 1.56 10.09
N LEU A 69 -8.41 0.82 9.88
CA LEU A 69 -8.70 0.10 8.62
C LEU A 69 -9.27 1.05 7.56
N THR A 70 -8.43 1.87 6.98
CA THR A 70 -8.83 2.89 5.99
C THR A 70 -9.20 2.31 4.63
N LYS A 71 -8.67 1.13 4.27
CA LYS A 71 -8.91 0.46 2.97
C LYS A 71 -8.75 1.41 1.77
N HIS A 72 -7.74 2.27 1.82
CA HIS A 72 -7.56 3.39 0.90
C HIS A 72 -6.74 3.03 -0.34
N THR A 73 -6.03 1.92 -0.32
CA THR A 73 -5.14 1.48 -1.40
C THR A 73 -5.30 0.00 -1.68
N ILE A 74 -5.21 -0.36 -2.96
CA ILE A 74 -5.03 -1.74 -3.41
C ILE A 74 -3.62 -1.86 -3.95
N THR A 75 -2.81 -2.74 -3.37
CA THR A 75 -1.44 -2.96 -3.83
C THR A 75 -1.43 -3.93 -5.00
N VAL A 76 -0.91 -3.49 -6.13
CA VAL A 76 -0.68 -4.33 -7.31
C VAL A 76 0.81 -4.63 -7.40
N ARG A 77 1.19 -5.91 -7.30
CA ARG A 77 2.59 -6.37 -7.36
C ARG A 77 2.84 -7.16 -8.65
N PRO A 78 3.51 -6.57 -9.67
CA PRO A 78 3.88 -7.31 -10.87
C PRO A 78 5.11 -8.18 -10.62
N ILE A 79 5.11 -9.39 -11.19
CA ILE A 79 6.33 -10.18 -11.35
C ILE A 79 7.00 -9.73 -12.64
N VAL A 80 8.22 -9.21 -12.55
CA VAL A 80 8.91 -8.63 -13.70
C VAL A 80 10.24 -9.33 -13.96
N MET A 81 10.60 -9.47 -15.24
CA MET A 81 11.89 -9.96 -15.69
C MET A 81 12.47 -8.98 -16.71
N SER A 82 13.80 -8.80 -16.69
CA SER A 82 14.49 -7.99 -17.71
C SER A 82 14.21 -8.53 -19.12
N GLY A 83 13.65 -7.71 -20.01
CA GLY A 83 13.45 -8.10 -21.40
C GLY A 83 14.73 -8.50 -22.13
N LYS A 84 15.87 -7.91 -21.77
CA LYS A 84 17.19 -8.31 -22.31
C LYS A 84 17.54 -9.74 -21.88
N THR A 85 17.27 -10.10 -20.63
CA THR A 85 17.54 -11.47 -20.13
C THR A 85 16.54 -12.46 -20.73
N PHE A 86 15.25 -12.10 -20.74
CA PHE A 86 14.19 -12.94 -21.29
C PHE A 86 14.44 -13.34 -22.75
N ARG A 87 14.81 -12.38 -23.61
CA ARG A 87 15.10 -12.64 -25.03
C ARG A 87 16.34 -13.50 -25.29
N LYS A 88 17.21 -13.70 -24.29
CA LYS A 88 18.35 -14.61 -24.40
C LYS A 88 18.01 -16.05 -24.05
N LEU A 89 16.86 -16.31 -23.46
CA LEU A 89 16.42 -17.66 -23.15
C LEU A 89 16.01 -18.39 -24.42
N PRO A 90 16.28 -19.71 -24.53
CA PRO A 90 15.64 -20.57 -25.53
C PRO A 90 14.11 -20.47 -25.42
N GLU A 91 13.43 -20.64 -26.55
CA GLU A 91 11.96 -20.48 -26.64
C GLU A 91 11.20 -21.34 -25.61
N ALA A 92 11.64 -22.58 -25.40
CA ALA A 92 11.05 -23.46 -24.40
C ALA A 92 11.14 -22.87 -22.98
N LEU A 93 12.26 -22.22 -22.64
CA LEU A 93 12.43 -21.57 -21.34
C LEU A 93 11.65 -20.26 -21.24
N GLN A 94 11.51 -19.51 -22.33
CA GLN A 94 10.62 -18.32 -22.34
C GLN A 94 9.18 -18.73 -22.02
N THR A 95 8.69 -19.79 -22.67
CA THR A 95 7.34 -20.34 -22.40
C THR A 95 7.20 -20.80 -20.95
N ALA A 96 8.17 -21.54 -20.43
CA ALA A 96 8.15 -22.04 -19.06
C ALA A 96 8.15 -20.90 -18.02
N VAL A 97 8.97 -19.86 -18.22
CA VAL A 97 9.01 -18.68 -17.32
C VAL A 97 7.70 -17.92 -17.32
N LEU A 98 7.06 -17.74 -18.48
CA LEU A 98 5.73 -17.09 -18.55
C LEU A 98 4.65 -17.90 -17.83
N ALA A 99 4.65 -19.23 -18.02
CA ALA A 99 3.72 -20.12 -17.32
C ALA A 99 3.93 -20.07 -15.81
N ALA A 100 5.17 -20.22 -15.34
CA ALA A 100 5.53 -20.13 -13.92
C ALA A 100 5.17 -18.77 -13.31
N GLY A 101 5.40 -17.67 -14.04
CA GLY A 101 5.02 -16.33 -13.59
C GLY A 101 3.50 -16.17 -13.41
N LYS A 102 2.71 -16.76 -14.30
CA LYS A 102 1.24 -16.77 -14.20
C LYS A 102 0.76 -17.57 -12.97
N GLU A 103 1.31 -18.74 -12.77
CA GLU A 103 0.99 -19.60 -11.62
C GLU A 103 1.40 -18.94 -10.30
N ALA A 104 2.61 -18.40 -10.22
CA ALA A 104 3.11 -17.68 -9.04
C ALA A 104 2.26 -16.44 -8.72
N GLY A 105 1.81 -15.70 -9.74
CA GLY A 105 0.90 -14.55 -9.56
C GLY A 105 -0.48 -14.96 -9.06
N ALA A 106 -1.03 -16.08 -9.50
CA ALA A 106 -2.29 -16.61 -9.01
C ALA A 106 -2.17 -17.08 -7.55
N PHE A 107 -1.13 -17.85 -7.25
CA PHE A 107 -0.84 -18.35 -5.91
C PHE A 107 -0.62 -17.20 -4.90
N GLY A 108 0.22 -16.21 -5.26
CA GLY A 108 0.50 -15.08 -4.39
C GLY A 108 -0.74 -14.23 -4.08
N ARG A 109 -1.65 -14.07 -5.06
CA ARG A 109 -2.92 -13.36 -4.85
C ARG A 109 -3.83 -14.11 -3.88
N GLU A 110 -3.96 -15.42 -4.03
CA GLU A 110 -4.77 -16.25 -3.15
C GLU A 110 -4.22 -16.22 -1.72
N LEU A 111 -2.92 -16.39 -1.58
CA LEU A 111 -2.23 -16.38 -0.30
C LEU A 111 -2.40 -15.04 0.44
N GLU A 112 -2.08 -13.92 -0.21
CA GLU A 112 -2.22 -12.59 0.40
C GLU A 112 -3.67 -12.27 0.78
N SER A 113 -4.63 -12.64 -0.07
CA SER A 113 -6.05 -12.39 0.22
C SER A 113 -6.58 -13.21 1.40
N SER A 114 -6.04 -14.41 1.61
CA SER A 114 -6.47 -15.29 2.70
C SER A 114 -5.74 -15.02 4.02
N GLU A 115 -4.47 -14.62 3.97
CA GLU A 115 -3.65 -14.49 5.16
C GLU A 115 -3.74 -13.11 5.84
N ASP A 116 -4.03 -12.03 5.12
CA ASP A 116 -3.99 -10.68 5.69
C ASP A 116 -4.97 -10.51 6.87
N ALA A 117 -6.20 -11.00 6.72
CA ALA A 117 -7.19 -10.99 7.79
C ALA A 117 -6.82 -11.90 8.96
N VAL A 118 -6.21 -13.06 8.67
CA VAL A 118 -5.76 -14.01 9.72
C VAL A 118 -4.64 -13.38 10.54
N LYS A 119 -3.63 -12.81 9.89
CA LYS A 119 -2.50 -12.14 10.56
C LYS A 119 -2.94 -10.93 11.38
N LEU A 120 -3.91 -10.18 10.88
CA LEU A 120 -4.52 -9.10 11.65
C LEU A 120 -5.15 -9.62 12.94
N GLN A 121 -5.96 -10.67 12.83
CA GLN A 121 -6.65 -11.25 13.99
C GLN A 121 -5.65 -11.86 15.01
N GLU A 122 -4.61 -12.54 14.54
CA GLU A 122 -3.54 -13.07 15.40
C GLU A 122 -2.87 -11.97 16.24
N MET A 123 -2.56 -10.81 15.65
CA MET A 123 -1.96 -9.69 16.39
C MET A 123 -2.94 -9.08 17.41
N VAL A 124 -4.23 -9.03 17.08
CA VAL A 124 -5.28 -8.54 18.00
C VAL A 124 -5.45 -9.50 19.17
N ASP A 125 -5.56 -10.81 18.91
CA ASP A 125 -5.74 -11.84 19.94
C ASP A 125 -4.52 -11.93 20.89
N ALA A 126 -3.33 -11.65 20.35
CA ALA A 126 -2.10 -11.57 21.14
C ALA A 126 -1.95 -10.25 21.92
N GLY A 127 -2.89 -9.31 21.79
CA GLY A 127 -2.82 -7.99 22.44
C GLY A 127 -1.73 -7.07 21.90
N GLN A 128 -1.20 -7.36 20.73
CA GLN A 128 -0.12 -6.61 20.08
C GLN A 128 -0.63 -5.38 19.32
N LEU A 129 -1.90 -5.43 18.86
CA LEU A 129 -2.48 -4.41 18.02
C LEU A 129 -3.91 -4.07 18.46
N THR A 130 -4.21 -2.78 18.50
CA THR A 130 -5.59 -2.27 18.64
C THR A 130 -6.10 -1.83 17.28
N VAL A 131 -7.26 -2.33 16.87
CA VAL A 131 -7.83 -2.07 15.55
C VAL A 131 -9.06 -1.19 15.67
N GLN A 132 -9.16 -0.20 14.78
CA GLN A 132 -10.31 0.69 14.66
C GLN A 132 -10.82 0.71 13.22
N GLU A 133 -12.14 0.60 13.04
CA GLU A 133 -12.78 0.83 11.75
C GLU A 133 -12.75 2.31 11.37
N PHE A 134 -12.63 2.58 10.08
CA PHE A 134 -12.59 3.93 9.54
C PHE A 134 -13.97 4.38 9.04
N ALA A 135 -14.64 5.26 9.79
CA ALA A 135 -15.99 5.70 9.49
C ALA A 135 -16.10 6.79 8.40
N ASN A 136 -15.00 7.50 8.09
CA ASN A 136 -15.04 8.71 7.25
C ASN A 136 -14.63 8.45 5.78
N ARG A 137 -14.96 7.29 5.23
CA ARG A 137 -14.53 6.90 3.88
C ARG A 137 -15.05 7.83 2.77
N GLU A 138 -16.30 8.27 2.86
CA GLU A 138 -16.88 9.19 1.86
C GLU A 138 -16.13 10.53 1.84
N LYS A 139 -15.91 11.12 3.01
CA LYS A 139 -15.14 12.36 3.14
C LYS A 139 -13.70 12.19 2.64
N LEU A 140 -13.07 11.04 2.90
CA LEU A 140 -11.74 10.73 2.37
C LEU A 140 -11.75 10.74 0.83
N LEU A 141 -12.74 10.07 0.22
CA LEU A 141 -12.87 10.02 -1.24
C LEU A 141 -13.08 11.42 -1.83
N GLU A 142 -13.94 12.25 -1.24
CA GLU A 142 -14.16 13.63 -1.68
C GLU A 142 -12.86 14.43 -1.68
N MET A 143 -12.02 14.27 -0.66
CA MET A 143 -10.75 14.99 -0.54
C MET A 143 -9.70 14.51 -1.55
N VAL A 144 -9.69 13.23 -1.93
CA VAL A 144 -8.65 12.66 -2.80
C VAL A 144 -9.03 12.60 -4.28
N ILE A 145 -10.31 12.66 -4.65
CA ILE A 145 -10.77 12.66 -6.03
C ILE A 145 -10.09 13.73 -6.90
N PRO A 146 -9.95 14.99 -6.45
CA PRO A 146 -9.24 16.01 -7.22
C PRO A 146 -7.79 15.62 -7.52
N VAL A 147 -7.08 15.09 -6.51
CA VAL A 147 -5.68 14.63 -6.65
C VAL A 147 -5.57 13.51 -7.67
N GLN A 148 -6.50 12.54 -7.64
CA GLN A 148 -6.54 11.46 -8.61
C GLN A 148 -6.77 11.95 -10.03
N ASN A 149 -7.67 12.93 -10.22
CA ASN A 149 -7.95 13.53 -11.52
C ASN A 149 -6.73 14.25 -12.09
N ASP A 150 -6.08 15.08 -11.27
CA ASP A 150 -4.90 15.84 -11.67
C ASP A 150 -3.74 14.90 -12.03
N TYR A 151 -3.54 13.86 -11.23
CA TYR A 151 -2.52 12.85 -11.50
C TYR A 151 -2.79 12.07 -12.79
N ALA A 152 -4.03 11.59 -12.98
CA ALA A 152 -4.43 10.89 -14.20
C ALA A 152 -4.25 11.76 -15.45
N SER A 153 -4.55 13.05 -15.36
CA SER A 153 -4.28 14.00 -16.44
C SER A 153 -2.78 14.14 -16.74
N THR A 154 -1.96 14.22 -15.69
CA THR A 154 -0.50 14.37 -15.82
C THR A 154 0.16 13.17 -16.50
N ILE A 155 -0.36 11.96 -16.30
CA ILE A 155 0.16 10.71 -16.89
C ILE A 155 -0.64 10.26 -18.12
N GLU A 156 -1.52 11.11 -18.66
CA GLU A 156 -2.38 10.82 -19.82
C GLU A 156 -3.26 9.55 -19.66
N ALA A 157 -3.76 9.30 -18.45
CA ALA A 157 -4.52 8.10 -18.08
C ALA A 157 -5.95 8.40 -17.58
N THR A 158 -6.57 9.48 -18.05
CA THR A 158 -7.94 9.88 -17.66
C THR A 158 -8.99 8.85 -18.02
N ASP A 159 -8.88 8.22 -19.19
CA ASP A 159 -9.81 7.17 -19.63
C ASP A 159 -9.68 5.91 -18.77
N LEU A 160 -8.44 5.56 -18.36
CA LEU A 160 -8.19 4.46 -17.46
C LEU A 160 -8.79 4.73 -16.08
N LEU A 161 -8.62 5.94 -15.55
CA LEU A 161 -9.22 6.34 -14.28
C LEU A 161 -10.76 6.27 -14.34
N ALA A 162 -11.35 6.74 -15.43
CA ALA A 162 -12.79 6.63 -15.66
C ALA A 162 -13.26 5.17 -15.66
N ALA A 163 -12.56 4.29 -16.38
CA ALA A 163 -12.87 2.87 -16.43
C ALA A 163 -12.77 2.16 -15.05
N ILE A 164 -11.81 2.57 -14.21
CA ILE A 164 -11.66 2.04 -12.84
C ILE A 164 -12.82 2.49 -11.94
N ARG A 165 -13.37 3.67 -12.15
CA ARG A 165 -14.48 4.23 -11.35
C ARG A 165 -15.87 3.74 -11.75
N VAL A 166 -16.00 3.17 -12.94
CA VAL A 166 -17.28 2.55 -13.38
C VAL A 166 -17.46 1.23 -12.64
N LYS A 167 -18.30 1.25 -11.62
CA LYS A 167 -18.85 0.05 -10.97
C LYS A 167 -20.35 0.12 -11.01
#